data_803a6396885a196f6118631f737d8ec5
#
_entry.id   803a6396885a196f6118631f737d8ec5
#
_cell.length_a   1.000
_cell.length_b   1.000
_cell.length_c   1.000
_cell.angle_alpha   90.00
_cell.angle_beta   90.00
_cell.angle_gamma   90.00
#
_symmetry.space_group_name_H-M   'P 1'
#
loop_
_entity.id
_entity.type
_entity.pdbx_description
1 polymer ?
#
loop_
_entity_poly.entity_id
_entity_poly.type
_entity_poly.pdbx_seq_one_letter_code
_entity_poly.pdbx_strand_id
1 'polypeptide(L)'
;MHKNILFSSLAGASLLLVSLAPSLAAQDRDDYHHDRDAYFQGENWHQRLFDRVREDVQHVQSVTWPEGGDQYRLDKTMDQLNDLQSKLANHVYDETELDRVIDTLGRVASYNRMAPRDRDMLDDDVSRMREYRDHHADWVR
;
A
#
# COMPACT_ATOMS: atom_id res chain seq x y z
N MET A 1 49.08 -54.07 37.99
CA MET A 1 47.67 -53.65 38.00
C MET A 1 47.55 -52.33 37.29
N HIS A 2 47.19 -52.35 36.01
CA HIS A 2 47.03 -51.14 35.24
C HIS A 2 45.60 -51.12 34.71
N LYS A 3 44.82 -50.14 35.13
CA LYS A 3 43.45 -49.93 34.65
C LYS A 3 43.49 -48.87 33.56
N ASN A 4 43.26 -49.30 32.35
CA ASN A 4 43.04 -48.39 31.21
C ASN A 4 41.60 -47.87 31.22
N ILE A 5 41.46 -46.56 31.31
CA ILE A 5 40.16 -45.88 31.16
C ILE A 5 40.15 -45.32 29.74
N LEU A 6 39.25 -45.89 28.92
CA LEU A 6 38.97 -45.39 27.58
C LEU A 6 37.93 -44.25 27.70
N PHE A 7 38.32 -43.03 27.31
CA PHE A 7 37.39 -41.94 27.15
C PHE A 7 36.83 -41.97 25.69
N SER A 8 35.54 -42.33 25.60
CA SER A 8 34.78 -42.16 24.37
C SER A 8 34.31 -40.70 24.25
N SER A 9 34.86 -40.00 23.26
CA SER A 9 34.44 -38.66 22.90
C SER A 9 33.24 -38.74 21.99
N LEU A 10 32.05 -38.32 22.47
CA LEU A 10 30.85 -38.17 21.68
C LEU A 10 30.87 -36.75 21.09
N ALA A 11 31.18 -36.62 19.80
CA ALA A 11 31.03 -35.38 19.07
C ALA A 11 29.56 -35.21 18.70
N GLY A 12 28.86 -34.36 19.46
CA GLY A 12 27.50 -33.93 19.14
C GLY A 12 27.51 -32.85 18.03
N ALA A 13 27.13 -33.22 16.83
CA ALA A 13 26.87 -32.27 15.76
C ALA A 13 25.53 -31.58 15.99
N SER A 14 25.54 -30.36 16.50
CA SER A 14 24.34 -29.52 16.57
C SER A 14 24.04 -28.94 15.19
N LEU A 15 23.06 -29.52 14.50
CA LEU A 15 22.45 -28.93 13.31
C LEU A 15 21.58 -27.74 13.75
N LEU A 16 22.09 -26.52 13.52
CA LEU A 16 21.30 -25.31 13.58
C LEU A 16 20.38 -25.26 12.36
N LEU A 17 19.14 -25.71 12.50
CA LEU A 17 18.06 -25.44 11.56
C LEU A 17 17.70 -23.95 11.68
N VAL A 18 18.29 -23.13 10.80
CA VAL A 18 17.81 -21.77 10.57
C VAL A 18 16.52 -21.90 9.78
N SER A 19 15.39 -21.91 10.46
CA SER A 19 14.07 -21.76 9.85
C SER A 19 13.96 -20.35 9.29
N LEU A 20 14.14 -20.22 7.98
CA LEU A 20 13.71 -19.06 7.19
C LEU A 20 12.18 -19.09 7.15
N ALA A 21 11.53 -18.63 8.21
CA ALA A 21 10.12 -18.31 8.13
C ALA A 21 9.99 -17.04 7.26
N PRO A 22 9.28 -17.07 6.11
CA PRO A 22 8.95 -15.83 5.43
C PRO A 22 8.20 -14.94 6.40
N SER A 23 8.58 -13.66 6.50
CA SER A 23 7.91 -12.77 7.43
C SER A 23 6.45 -12.63 7.00
N LEU A 24 5.52 -12.88 7.91
CA LEU A 24 4.07 -12.71 7.69
C LEU A 24 3.74 -11.36 7.04
N ALA A 25 4.47 -10.31 7.39
CA ALA A 25 4.32 -8.98 6.81
C ALA A 25 4.61 -8.90 5.30
N ALA A 26 5.50 -9.73 4.76
CA ALA A 26 5.77 -9.77 3.32
C ALA A 26 4.64 -10.50 2.58
N GLN A 27 4.08 -11.53 3.17
CA GLN A 27 2.97 -12.29 2.61
C GLN A 27 1.69 -11.45 2.59
N ASP A 28 1.35 -10.77 3.69
CA ASP A 28 0.19 -9.87 3.76
C ASP A 28 0.27 -8.74 2.72
N ARG A 29 1.47 -8.24 2.46
CA ARG A 29 1.70 -7.18 1.46
C ARG A 29 1.49 -7.68 0.03
N ASP A 30 1.91 -8.90 -0.28
CA ASP A 30 1.72 -9.49 -1.60
C ASP A 30 0.24 -9.80 -1.87
N ASP A 31 -0.49 -10.29 -0.86
CA ASP A 31 -1.92 -10.55 -0.94
C ASP A 31 -2.70 -9.25 -1.19
N TYR A 32 -2.36 -8.17 -0.49
CA TYR A 32 -2.98 -6.86 -0.68
C TYR A 32 -2.87 -6.35 -2.13
N HIS A 33 -1.67 -6.39 -2.71
CA HIS A 33 -1.47 -5.95 -4.09
C HIS A 33 -2.19 -6.83 -5.11
N HIS A 34 -2.28 -8.13 -4.86
CA HIS A 34 -3.00 -9.05 -5.73
C HIS A 34 -4.51 -8.76 -5.74
N ASP A 35 -5.12 -8.53 -4.59
CA ASP A 35 -6.54 -8.19 -4.45
C ASP A 35 -6.86 -6.85 -5.11
N ARG A 36 -5.97 -5.87 -4.95
CA ARG A 36 -6.07 -4.58 -5.61
C ARG A 36 -6.04 -4.70 -7.13
N ASP A 37 -5.06 -5.41 -7.67
CA ASP A 37 -4.89 -5.60 -9.10
C ASP A 37 -6.12 -6.31 -9.71
N ALA A 38 -6.65 -7.33 -9.03
CA ALA A 38 -7.87 -8.01 -9.44
C ALA A 38 -9.09 -7.07 -9.49
N TYR A 39 -9.22 -6.19 -8.50
CA TYR A 39 -10.29 -5.17 -8.48
C TYR A 39 -10.20 -4.25 -9.70
N PHE A 40 -9.01 -3.73 -10.02
CA PHE A 40 -8.83 -2.78 -11.13
C PHE A 40 -8.88 -3.42 -12.53
N GLN A 41 -8.90 -4.73 -12.63
CA GLN A 41 -9.21 -5.43 -13.88
C GLN A 41 -10.71 -5.48 -14.20
N GLY A 42 -11.58 -5.17 -13.23
CA GLY A 42 -13.04 -5.13 -13.41
C GLY A 42 -13.52 -3.91 -14.18
N GLU A 43 -14.62 -4.04 -14.93
CA GLU A 43 -15.18 -2.94 -15.74
C GLU A 43 -15.71 -1.77 -14.88
N ASN A 44 -16.10 -2.04 -13.63
CA ASN A 44 -16.76 -1.07 -12.75
C ASN A 44 -15.83 -0.50 -11.66
N TRP A 45 -14.51 -0.52 -11.87
CA TRP A 45 -13.54 -0.03 -10.91
C TRP A 45 -13.78 1.43 -10.49
N HIS A 46 -14.29 2.27 -11.39
CA HIS A 46 -14.56 3.70 -11.14
C HIS A 46 -15.60 3.94 -10.06
N GLN A 47 -16.50 2.99 -9.80
CA GLN A 47 -17.57 3.16 -8.79
C GLN A 47 -17.04 3.21 -7.36
N ARG A 48 -15.90 2.57 -7.10
CA ARG A 48 -15.26 2.52 -5.79
C ARG A 48 -13.81 3.02 -5.81
N LEU A 49 -13.47 3.82 -6.82
CA LEU A 49 -12.11 4.32 -7.00
C LEU A 49 -11.57 5.00 -5.73
N PHE A 50 -12.32 5.96 -5.19
CA PHE A 50 -11.85 6.75 -4.04
C PHE A 50 -11.82 5.96 -2.73
N ASP A 51 -12.68 4.95 -2.56
CA ASP A 51 -12.57 4.00 -1.46
C ASP A 51 -11.25 3.23 -1.56
N ARG A 52 -10.93 2.76 -2.76
CA ARG A 52 -9.72 1.99 -3.00
C ARG A 52 -8.46 2.83 -2.84
N VAL A 53 -8.44 4.05 -3.40
CA VAL A 53 -7.31 5.00 -3.20
C VAL A 53 -7.09 5.29 -1.72
N ARG A 54 -8.15 5.44 -0.93
CA ARG A 54 -8.03 5.63 0.52
C ARG A 54 -7.44 4.39 1.20
N GLU A 55 -7.87 3.18 0.84
CA GLU A 55 -7.30 1.93 1.34
C GLU A 55 -5.82 1.82 1.00
N ASP A 56 -5.42 2.21 -0.23
CA ASP A 56 -4.03 2.20 -0.68
C ASP A 56 -3.16 3.20 0.12
N VAL A 57 -3.65 4.41 0.39
CA VAL A 57 -2.96 5.38 1.26
C VAL A 57 -2.84 4.85 2.69
N GLN A 58 -3.89 4.23 3.25
CA GLN A 58 -3.85 3.60 4.57
C GLN A 58 -2.86 2.44 4.61
N HIS A 59 -2.79 1.62 3.55
CA HIS A 59 -1.80 0.57 3.43
C HIS A 59 -0.37 1.15 3.50
N VAL A 60 -0.08 2.18 2.71
CA VAL A 60 1.22 2.87 2.74
C VAL A 60 1.52 3.42 4.15
N GLN A 61 0.55 4.03 4.83
CA GLN A 61 0.72 4.49 6.21
C GLN A 61 1.08 3.35 7.19
N SER A 62 0.52 2.16 6.97
CA SER A 62 0.72 1.00 7.86
C SER A 62 2.06 0.28 7.66
N VAL A 63 2.61 0.29 6.43
CA VAL A 63 3.81 -0.48 6.05
C VAL A 63 5.07 0.37 5.89
N THR A 64 4.92 1.69 5.84
CA THR A 64 6.04 2.64 5.81
C THR A 64 6.16 3.32 7.17
N TRP A 65 7.39 3.64 7.56
CA TRP A 65 7.63 4.44 8.76
C TRP A 65 7.69 5.91 8.34
N PRO A 66 6.59 6.65 8.40
CA PRO A 66 6.56 8.03 7.95
C PRO A 66 7.30 8.93 8.96
N GLU A 67 8.21 9.74 8.47
CA GLU A 67 8.94 10.72 9.26
C GLU A 67 8.60 12.13 8.78
N GLY A 68 8.22 12.99 9.69
CA GLY A 68 8.07 14.43 9.44
C GLY A 68 7.19 14.77 8.24
N GLY A 69 7.81 15.22 7.15
CA GLY A 69 7.10 15.64 5.95
C GLY A 69 6.36 14.52 5.22
N ASP A 70 6.79 13.26 5.37
CA ASP A 70 6.15 12.10 4.76
C ASP A 70 4.79 11.86 5.41
N GLN A 71 4.73 11.87 6.73
CA GLN A 71 3.47 11.74 7.46
C GLN A 71 2.51 12.88 7.16
N TYR A 72 3.00 14.11 7.17
CA TYR A 72 2.18 15.29 6.84
C TYR A 72 1.51 15.17 5.47
N ARG A 73 2.25 14.68 4.44
CA ARG A 73 1.68 14.49 3.09
C ARG A 73 0.61 13.40 3.07
N LEU A 74 0.84 12.28 3.77
CA LEU A 74 -0.14 11.18 3.88
C LEU A 74 -1.41 11.65 4.60
N ASP A 75 -1.28 12.31 5.74
CA ASP A 75 -2.42 12.82 6.52
C ASP A 75 -3.23 13.83 5.69
N LYS A 76 -2.53 14.76 5.02
CA LYS A 76 -3.18 15.72 4.13
C LYS A 76 -3.93 15.06 2.97
N THR A 77 -3.36 14.01 2.38
CA THR A 77 -4.03 13.24 1.32
C THR A 77 -5.29 12.57 1.86
N MET A 78 -5.24 11.99 3.05
CA MET A 78 -6.41 11.38 3.69
C MET A 78 -7.52 12.39 3.96
N ASP A 79 -7.19 13.57 4.49
CA ASP A 79 -8.17 14.64 4.73
C ASP A 79 -8.85 15.07 3.43
N GLN A 80 -8.08 15.30 2.37
CA GLN A 80 -8.62 15.68 1.07
C GLN A 80 -9.47 14.57 0.42
N LEU A 81 -9.06 13.30 0.55
CA LEU A 81 -9.87 12.16 0.10
C LEU A 81 -11.22 12.08 0.83
N ASN A 82 -11.22 12.29 2.14
CA ASN A 82 -12.43 12.30 2.95
C ASN A 82 -13.38 13.44 2.53
N ASP A 83 -12.84 14.64 2.29
CA ASP A 83 -13.61 15.79 1.82
C ASP A 83 -14.21 15.53 0.42
N LEU A 84 -13.43 15.00 -0.51
CA LEU A 84 -13.89 14.62 -1.83
C LEU A 84 -15.00 13.57 -1.78
N GLN A 85 -14.81 12.50 -0.99
CA GLN A 85 -15.82 11.44 -0.83
C GLN A 85 -17.11 11.97 -0.19
N SER A 86 -17.00 12.87 0.78
CA SER A 86 -18.18 13.53 1.38
C SER A 86 -18.96 14.35 0.35
N LYS A 87 -18.29 15.08 -0.52
CA LYS A 87 -18.92 15.82 -1.62
C LYS A 87 -19.60 14.88 -2.61
N LEU A 88 -18.90 13.83 -3.05
CA LEU A 88 -19.44 12.84 -3.99
C LEU A 88 -20.66 12.10 -3.40
N ALA A 89 -20.66 11.76 -2.12
CA ALA A 89 -21.79 11.17 -1.42
C ALA A 89 -23.03 12.10 -1.40
N ASN A 90 -22.82 13.41 -1.46
CA ASN A 90 -23.87 14.42 -1.59
C ASN A 90 -24.17 14.80 -3.06
N HIS A 91 -23.72 14.00 -4.02
CA HIS A 91 -23.87 14.26 -5.46
C HIS A 91 -23.24 15.57 -5.94
N VAL A 92 -22.21 16.05 -5.25
CA VAL A 92 -21.42 17.23 -5.64
C VAL A 92 -20.11 16.77 -6.24
N TYR A 93 -19.94 16.96 -7.53
CA TYR A 93 -18.67 16.76 -8.20
C TYR A 93 -17.85 18.06 -8.13
N ASP A 94 -16.66 17.99 -7.53
CA ASP A 94 -15.75 19.12 -7.39
C ASP A 94 -14.41 18.76 -8.04
N GLU A 95 -14.24 19.17 -9.30
CA GLU A 95 -13.03 18.92 -10.10
C GLU A 95 -11.80 19.56 -9.45
N THR A 96 -11.94 20.74 -8.86
CA THR A 96 -10.83 21.44 -8.19
C THR A 96 -10.33 20.63 -6.98
N GLU A 97 -11.24 20.02 -6.21
CA GLU A 97 -10.86 19.18 -5.08
C GLU A 97 -10.22 17.87 -5.56
N LEU A 98 -10.75 17.28 -6.63
CA LEU A 98 -10.16 16.09 -7.25
C LEU A 98 -8.72 16.38 -7.74
N ASP A 99 -8.49 17.51 -8.40
CA ASP A 99 -7.15 17.93 -8.84
C ASP A 99 -6.18 18.10 -7.66
N ARG A 100 -6.66 18.62 -6.53
CA ARG A 100 -5.84 18.74 -5.30
C ARG A 100 -5.46 17.38 -4.74
N VAL A 101 -6.38 16.42 -4.73
CA VAL A 101 -6.10 15.04 -4.30
C VAL A 101 -5.06 14.41 -5.21
N ILE A 102 -5.23 14.52 -6.54
CA ILE A 102 -4.29 14.02 -7.55
C ILE A 102 -2.89 14.60 -7.33
N ASP A 103 -2.77 15.91 -7.14
CA ASP A 103 -1.50 16.59 -6.91
C ASP A 103 -0.85 16.16 -5.60
N THR A 104 -1.63 16.05 -4.52
CA THR A 104 -1.11 15.68 -3.20
C THR A 104 -0.66 14.24 -3.18
N LEU A 105 -1.43 13.31 -3.77
CA LEU A 105 -1.05 11.92 -3.90
C LEU A 105 0.19 11.74 -4.80
N GLY A 106 0.28 12.48 -5.91
CA GLY A 106 1.47 12.48 -6.75
C GLY A 106 2.73 12.94 -6.02
N ARG A 107 2.60 13.87 -5.07
CA ARG A 107 3.70 14.27 -4.18
C ARG A 107 4.07 13.18 -3.19
N VAL A 108 3.09 12.45 -2.64
CA VAL A 108 3.36 11.28 -1.80
C VAL A 108 4.17 10.26 -2.57
N ALA A 109 3.73 9.86 -3.76
CA ALA A 109 4.43 8.90 -4.61
C ALA A 109 5.86 9.35 -4.96
N SER A 110 6.06 10.66 -5.22
CA SER A 110 7.35 11.19 -5.66
C SER A 110 8.35 11.43 -4.54
N TYR A 111 7.90 11.87 -3.35
CA TYR A 111 8.79 12.39 -2.30
C TYR A 111 8.86 11.51 -1.06
N ASN A 112 7.84 10.70 -0.78
CA ASN A 112 7.85 9.85 0.41
C ASN A 112 8.78 8.65 0.23
N ARG A 113 9.40 8.23 1.33
CA ARG A 113 10.14 6.97 1.39
C ARG A 113 9.16 5.83 1.48
N MET A 114 9.19 4.93 0.50
CA MET A 114 8.33 3.75 0.46
C MET A 114 8.95 2.66 -0.40
N ALA A 115 8.39 1.45 -0.34
CA ALA A 115 8.77 0.38 -1.23
C ALA A 115 8.43 0.73 -2.69
N PRO A 116 9.22 0.28 -3.68
CA PRO A 116 8.94 0.57 -5.10
C PRO A 116 7.53 0.16 -5.53
N ARG A 117 7.05 -1.00 -5.09
CA ARG A 117 5.70 -1.49 -5.42
C ARG A 117 4.58 -0.63 -4.85
N ASP A 118 4.77 -0.07 -3.65
CA ASP A 118 3.80 0.87 -3.06
C ASP A 118 3.79 2.20 -3.82
N ARG A 119 4.95 2.63 -4.32
CA ARG A 119 5.05 3.81 -5.18
C ARG A 119 4.33 3.61 -6.50
N ASP A 120 4.58 2.49 -7.17
CA ASP A 120 3.93 2.14 -8.44
C ASP A 120 2.41 2.06 -8.26
N MET A 121 1.95 1.56 -7.12
CA MET A 121 0.54 1.52 -6.73
C MET A 121 -0.07 2.92 -6.64
N LEU A 122 0.57 3.85 -5.93
CA LEU A 122 0.07 5.23 -5.82
C LEU A 122 0.16 6.00 -7.14
N ASP A 123 1.15 5.73 -7.99
CA ASP A 123 1.23 6.30 -9.34
C ASP A 123 0.10 5.79 -10.25
N ASP A 124 -0.29 4.52 -10.11
CA ASP A 124 -1.48 3.98 -10.79
C ASP A 124 -2.77 4.63 -10.28
N ASP A 125 -2.91 4.87 -8.97
CA ASP A 125 -4.04 5.60 -8.40
C ASP A 125 -4.16 7.02 -8.96
N VAL A 126 -3.06 7.74 -9.05
CA VAL A 126 -3.01 9.07 -9.69
C VAL A 126 -3.50 8.99 -11.14
N SER A 127 -3.08 7.97 -11.88
CA SER A 127 -3.48 7.77 -13.28
C SER A 127 -4.98 7.48 -13.40
N ARG A 128 -5.53 6.64 -12.53
CA ARG A 128 -6.96 6.30 -12.50
C ARG A 128 -7.84 7.46 -12.06
N MET A 129 -7.38 8.29 -11.12
CA MET A 129 -8.10 9.50 -10.74
C MET A 129 -8.14 10.53 -11.88
N ARG A 130 -7.08 10.62 -12.69
CA ARG A 130 -7.08 11.45 -13.91
C ARG A 130 -8.06 10.89 -14.95
N GLU A 131 -8.07 9.60 -15.18
CA GLU A 131 -9.03 8.93 -16.05
C GLU A 131 -10.46 9.16 -15.57
N TYR A 132 -10.72 9.04 -14.26
CA TYR A 132 -12.02 9.36 -13.67
C TYR A 132 -12.43 10.81 -13.93
N ARG A 133 -11.54 11.78 -13.71
CA ARG A 133 -11.80 13.19 -13.98
C ARG A 133 -12.20 13.42 -15.44
N ASP A 134 -11.47 12.80 -16.37
CA ASP A 134 -11.64 13.03 -17.79
C ASP A 134 -12.93 12.36 -18.34
N HIS A 135 -13.42 11.30 -17.69
CA HIS A 135 -14.56 10.49 -18.14
C HIS A 135 -15.75 10.43 -17.18
N HIS A 136 -15.70 11.11 -16.02
CA HIS A 136 -16.76 10.97 -15.02
C HIS A 136 -18.17 11.29 -15.56
N ALA A 137 -18.29 12.27 -16.46
CA ALA A 137 -19.55 12.63 -17.09
C ALA A 137 -20.19 11.49 -17.91
N ASP A 138 -19.40 10.56 -18.39
CA ASP A 138 -19.85 9.38 -19.13
C ASP A 138 -20.34 8.27 -18.21
N TRP A 139 -19.78 8.19 -17.01
CA TRP A 139 -20.09 7.13 -16.03
C TRP A 139 -21.22 7.47 -15.05
N VAL A 140 -21.59 8.73 -14.93
CA VAL A 140 -22.65 9.22 -14.04
C VAL A 140 -24.00 9.37 -14.75
N ARG A 141 -24.11 8.98 -16.03
CA ARG A 141 -25.35 9.05 -16.83
C ARG A 141 -26.33 7.93 -16.55
#